data_3c3a100fcfbd5806d0f2082d6fd193ae
#
_entry.id   3c3a100fcfbd5806d0f2082d6fd193ae
#
_cell.length_a   1.000
_cell.length_b   1.000
_cell.length_c   1.000
_cell.angle_alpha   90.00
_cell.angle_beta   90.00
_cell.angle_gamma   90.00
#
_symmetry.space_group_name_H-M   'P 1'
#
loop_
_entity.id
_entity.type
_entity.pdbx_description
1 polymer ?
#
loop_
_entity_poly.entity_id
_entity_poly.type
_entity_poly.pdbx_seq_one_letter_code
_entity_poly.pdbx_strand_id
1 'polypeptide(L)'
;MTIIRALTRADLPEAQRIVRVAFGTFLGAPDPERFWSDLDYVYGRFGAEHTAAFAAENDEGAFVGSNFATRWGSVGFFGPLTTRPDLWDGGIGQRLVAAACDQLDAWGVRHAGLFTFADSAKHVGLYGRFGFHPRFLTAIMAAPAGVPTTTSTASLYSALLAVKRQEAENACRELTEELYPGFDLRGEIRTVAARALGDTALLWDQESRLAGFAVCHWGPASEAGEGCCYIKFAAVRPGTGAEDRFSALLDTCAGLAGDAGMPNILAGVNLAREEAYRHMLARGFRTMIQGVTMHRPNEPGYSAPGLFVLDDWR
;
A
#
# COMPACT_ATOMS: atom_id res chain seq x y z
N MET A 1 -27.85 3.27 -17.06
CA MET A 1 -26.94 4.35 -16.52
C MET A 1 -26.22 3.80 -15.31
N THR A 2 -24.89 3.72 -15.26
CA THR A 2 -24.17 3.14 -14.09
C THR A 2 -24.33 4.02 -12.87
N ILE A 3 -24.62 3.45 -11.71
CA ILE A 3 -24.73 4.14 -10.41
C ILE A 3 -23.47 3.83 -9.60
N ILE A 4 -22.90 4.84 -8.92
CA ILE A 4 -21.85 4.64 -7.94
C ILE A 4 -22.46 4.75 -6.56
N ARG A 5 -22.22 3.75 -5.72
CA ARG A 5 -22.70 3.68 -4.33
C ARG A 5 -21.60 3.16 -3.38
N ALA A 6 -21.84 3.23 -2.09
CA ALA A 6 -20.97 2.56 -1.14
C ALA A 6 -20.96 1.03 -1.40
N LEU A 7 -19.80 0.42 -1.30
CA LEU A 7 -19.65 -1.04 -1.34
C LEU A 7 -20.27 -1.64 -0.07
N THR A 8 -20.97 -2.74 -0.22
CA THR A 8 -21.61 -3.47 0.89
C THR A 8 -20.92 -4.82 1.12
N ARG A 9 -21.18 -5.43 2.27
CA ARG A 9 -20.66 -6.77 2.56
C ARG A 9 -21.11 -7.83 1.55
N ALA A 10 -22.30 -7.68 0.99
CA ALA A 10 -22.83 -8.59 -0.02
C ALA A 10 -22.07 -8.54 -1.35
N ASP A 11 -21.44 -7.40 -1.65
CA ASP A 11 -20.66 -7.21 -2.89
C ASP A 11 -19.27 -7.85 -2.84
N LEU A 12 -18.73 -8.14 -1.64
CA LEU A 12 -17.31 -8.52 -1.46
C LEU A 12 -16.88 -9.74 -2.31
N PRO A 13 -17.64 -10.84 -2.39
CA PRO A 13 -17.23 -11.99 -3.19
C PRO A 13 -17.06 -11.63 -4.67
N GLU A 14 -18.01 -10.87 -5.22
CA GLU A 14 -17.96 -10.46 -6.63
C GLU A 14 -16.89 -9.38 -6.87
N ALA A 15 -16.70 -8.44 -5.93
CA ALA A 15 -15.62 -7.47 -5.99
C ALA A 15 -14.25 -8.16 -6.03
N GLN A 16 -14.01 -9.14 -5.17
CA GLN A 16 -12.76 -9.92 -5.15
C GLN A 16 -12.59 -10.74 -6.44
N ARG A 17 -13.66 -11.29 -7.00
CA ARG A 17 -13.62 -11.97 -8.29
C ARG A 17 -13.24 -11.01 -9.43
N ILE A 18 -13.89 -9.85 -9.49
CA ILE A 18 -13.60 -8.84 -10.53
C ILE A 18 -12.17 -8.32 -10.42
N VAL A 19 -11.60 -8.16 -9.21
CA VAL A 19 -10.18 -7.81 -9.06
C VAL A 19 -9.30 -8.83 -9.80
N ARG A 20 -9.49 -10.12 -9.56
CA ARG A 20 -8.71 -11.18 -10.23
C ARG A 20 -8.89 -11.14 -11.74
N VAL A 21 -10.14 -11.15 -12.20
CA VAL A 21 -10.46 -11.20 -13.62
C VAL A 21 -9.97 -9.97 -14.37
N ALA A 22 -10.14 -8.78 -13.79
CA ALA A 22 -9.72 -7.54 -14.44
C ALA A 22 -8.19 -7.47 -14.57
N PHE A 23 -7.45 -7.74 -13.50
CA PHE A 23 -5.98 -7.74 -13.57
C PHE A 23 -5.44 -8.91 -14.40
N GLY A 24 -6.02 -10.10 -14.26
CA GLY A 24 -5.62 -11.25 -15.05
C GLY A 24 -5.83 -11.04 -16.55
N THR A 25 -6.97 -10.48 -16.95
CA THR A 25 -7.25 -10.12 -18.35
C THR A 25 -6.31 -9.04 -18.85
N PHE A 26 -6.10 -7.98 -18.07
CA PHE A 26 -5.22 -6.88 -18.42
C PHE A 26 -3.76 -7.34 -18.63
N LEU A 27 -3.29 -8.23 -17.78
CA LEU A 27 -1.91 -8.76 -17.83
C LEU A 27 -1.76 -9.98 -18.74
N GLY A 28 -2.83 -10.41 -19.41
CA GLY A 28 -2.79 -11.54 -20.35
C GLY A 28 -2.59 -12.89 -19.67
N ALA A 29 -3.07 -13.06 -18.43
CA ALA A 29 -2.98 -14.33 -17.72
C ALA A 29 -3.78 -15.42 -18.46
N PRO A 30 -3.25 -16.67 -18.54
CA PRO A 30 -3.94 -17.79 -19.21
C PRO A 30 -5.30 -18.12 -18.58
N ASP A 31 -5.44 -17.94 -17.28
CA ASP A 31 -6.68 -18.14 -16.51
C ASP A 31 -6.92 -16.93 -15.59
N PRO A 32 -7.62 -15.89 -16.05
CA PRO A 32 -7.91 -14.69 -15.26
C PRO A 32 -8.69 -14.96 -13.97
N GLU A 33 -9.55 -15.98 -13.93
CA GLU A 33 -10.33 -16.32 -12.72
C GLU A 33 -9.44 -16.83 -11.57
N ARG A 34 -8.29 -17.40 -11.89
CA ARG A 34 -7.30 -17.89 -10.92
C ARG A 34 -6.15 -16.92 -10.64
N PHE A 35 -6.10 -15.81 -11.40
CA PHE A 35 -5.04 -14.83 -11.23
C PHE A 35 -5.10 -14.20 -9.83
N TRP A 36 -3.97 -14.16 -9.11
CA TRP A 36 -3.89 -13.63 -7.73
C TRP A 36 -4.96 -14.22 -6.79
N SER A 37 -5.25 -15.53 -6.91
CA SER A 37 -6.27 -16.19 -6.08
C SER A 37 -5.93 -16.22 -4.58
N ASP A 38 -4.67 -16.01 -4.25
CA ASP A 38 -4.10 -15.95 -2.91
C ASP A 38 -4.01 -14.52 -2.32
N LEU A 39 -4.27 -13.47 -3.12
CA LEU A 39 -4.25 -12.08 -2.68
C LEU A 39 -5.63 -11.58 -2.26
N ASP A 40 -5.68 -10.78 -1.21
CA ASP A 40 -6.90 -10.10 -0.78
C ASP A 40 -6.71 -8.58 -0.70
N TYR A 41 -7.26 -7.88 -1.68
CA TYR A 41 -7.33 -6.42 -1.72
C TYR A 41 -8.70 -5.87 -1.29
N VAL A 42 -9.71 -6.72 -1.12
CA VAL A 42 -11.10 -6.32 -0.93
C VAL A 42 -11.52 -6.44 0.53
N TYR A 43 -11.43 -7.65 1.10
CA TYR A 43 -11.88 -7.89 2.48
C TYR A 43 -10.98 -7.17 3.50
N GLY A 44 -9.66 -7.15 3.24
CA GLY A 44 -8.69 -6.46 4.08
C GLY A 44 -8.91 -4.94 4.16
N ARG A 45 -9.42 -4.32 3.10
CA ARG A 45 -9.70 -2.88 3.03
C ARG A 45 -11.13 -2.51 3.42
N PHE A 46 -12.09 -3.38 3.15
CA PHE A 46 -13.51 -3.10 3.42
C PHE A 46 -13.78 -2.82 4.90
N GLY A 47 -14.38 -1.66 5.19
CA GLY A 47 -14.75 -1.26 6.55
C GLY A 47 -13.57 -0.99 7.50
N ALA A 48 -12.35 -0.79 6.98
CA ALA A 48 -11.27 -0.22 7.76
C ALA A 48 -11.51 1.28 8.00
N GLU A 49 -11.16 1.80 9.17
CA GLU A 49 -11.50 3.18 9.58
C GLU A 49 -10.89 4.27 8.68
N HIS A 50 -9.82 3.93 7.97
CA HIS A 50 -9.07 4.81 7.09
C HIS A 50 -9.37 4.57 5.60
N THR A 51 -10.38 3.76 5.27
CA THR A 51 -10.75 3.43 3.90
C THR A 51 -12.21 3.77 3.60
N ALA A 52 -12.49 4.09 2.33
CA ALA A 52 -13.83 4.14 1.76
C ALA A 52 -13.87 3.25 0.52
N ALA A 53 -14.94 2.49 0.36
CA ALA A 53 -15.08 1.52 -0.71
C ALA A 53 -16.31 1.84 -1.57
N PHE A 54 -16.14 1.85 -2.89
CA PHE A 54 -17.15 2.20 -3.88
C PHE A 54 -17.48 1.02 -4.77
N ALA A 55 -18.75 0.86 -5.07
CA ALA A 55 -19.32 -0.09 -6.00
C ALA A 55 -19.90 0.63 -7.21
N ALA A 56 -19.69 0.08 -8.39
CA ALA A 56 -20.42 0.45 -9.60
C ALA A 56 -21.50 -0.60 -9.89
N GLU A 57 -22.71 -0.14 -10.14
CA GLU A 57 -23.88 -0.95 -10.44
C GLU A 57 -24.46 -0.53 -11.79
N ASN A 58 -24.77 -1.49 -12.66
CA ASN A 58 -25.37 -1.20 -13.96
C ASN A 58 -26.92 -1.01 -13.86
N ASP A 59 -27.56 -0.74 -14.99
CA ASP A 59 -29.03 -0.48 -15.07
C ASP A 59 -29.88 -1.68 -14.63
N GLU A 60 -29.31 -2.87 -14.63
CA GLU A 60 -29.97 -4.12 -14.21
C GLU A 60 -29.76 -4.42 -12.72
N GLY A 61 -29.07 -3.52 -11.98
CA GLY A 61 -28.73 -3.72 -10.57
C GLY A 61 -27.55 -4.67 -10.36
N ALA A 62 -26.81 -5.03 -11.41
CA ALA A 62 -25.67 -5.91 -11.28
C ALA A 62 -24.40 -5.14 -10.86
N PHE A 63 -23.62 -5.71 -9.93
CA PHE A 63 -22.31 -5.19 -9.57
C PHE A 63 -21.31 -5.36 -10.73
N VAL A 64 -20.62 -4.27 -11.13
CA VAL A 64 -19.76 -4.27 -12.32
C VAL A 64 -18.37 -3.69 -12.08
N GLY A 65 -18.06 -3.27 -10.87
CA GLY A 65 -16.71 -2.77 -10.54
C GLY A 65 -16.61 -2.13 -9.17
N SER A 66 -15.40 -1.88 -8.73
CA SER A 66 -15.09 -1.27 -7.43
C SER A 66 -13.86 -0.38 -7.47
N ASN A 67 -13.76 0.49 -6.46
CA ASN A 67 -12.56 1.26 -6.15
C ASN A 67 -12.49 1.50 -4.64
N PHE A 68 -11.29 1.64 -4.11
CA PHE A 68 -11.06 1.88 -2.69
C PHE A 68 -10.21 3.14 -2.53
N ALA A 69 -10.67 4.09 -1.72
CA ALA A 69 -9.84 5.21 -1.27
C ALA A 69 -9.27 4.91 0.11
N THR A 70 -8.00 5.21 0.31
CA THR A 70 -7.28 5.02 1.57
C THR A 70 -6.72 6.35 2.03
N ARG A 71 -6.85 6.66 3.32
CA ARG A 71 -6.33 7.88 3.93
C ARG A 71 -5.28 7.54 4.99
N TRP A 72 -4.09 8.07 4.80
CA TRP A 72 -3.01 8.11 5.79
C TRP A 72 -2.82 9.56 6.28
N GLY A 73 -3.77 10.07 7.06
CA GLY A 73 -3.79 11.46 7.51
C GLY A 73 -3.97 12.47 6.35
N SER A 74 -2.97 13.32 6.12
CA SER A 74 -2.95 14.31 5.04
C SER A 74 -2.56 13.72 3.68
N VAL A 75 -2.11 12.47 3.64
CA VAL A 75 -1.80 11.71 2.43
C VAL A 75 -2.95 10.73 2.17
N GLY A 76 -3.27 10.50 0.91
CA GLY A 76 -4.26 9.50 0.53
C GLY A 76 -4.00 8.96 -0.86
N PHE A 77 -4.53 7.77 -1.13
CA PHE A 77 -4.42 7.13 -2.44
C PHE A 77 -5.67 6.30 -2.71
N PHE A 78 -5.82 5.86 -3.94
CA PHE A 78 -6.91 4.95 -4.28
C PHE A 78 -6.43 3.80 -5.16
N GLY A 79 -7.13 2.69 -5.02
CA GLY A 79 -6.93 1.42 -5.71
C GLY A 79 -7.31 0.25 -4.80
N PRO A 80 -7.41 -0.97 -5.36
CA PRO A 80 -7.46 -1.24 -6.78
C PRO A 80 -8.75 -0.72 -7.43
N LEU A 81 -8.59 -0.04 -8.56
CA LEU A 81 -9.70 0.31 -9.46
C LEU A 81 -9.94 -0.85 -10.42
N THR A 82 -11.10 -1.47 -10.35
CA THR A 82 -11.44 -2.59 -11.23
C THR A 82 -12.86 -2.48 -11.79
N THR A 83 -13.01 -2.91 -13.03
CA THR A 83 -14.30 -3.05 -13.70
C THR A 83 -14.31 -4.35 -14.47
N ARG A 84 -15.48 -4.94 -14.67
CA ARG A 84 -15.65 -6.13 -15.51
C ARG A 84 -15.04 -5.90 -16.89
N PRO A 85 -14.21 -6.83 -17.41
CA PRO A 85 -13.50 -6.64 -18.68
C PRO A 85 -14.43 -6.44 -19.88
N ASP A 86 -15.58 -7.10 -19.92
CA ASP A 86 -16.59 -6.98 -20.98
C ASP A 86 -17.27 -5.59 -21.02
N LEU A 87 -17.08 -4.77 -19.98
CA LEU A 87 -17.64 -3.41 -19.87
C LEU A 87 -16.56 -2.32 -19.90
N TRP A 88 -15.34 -2.67 -20.29
CA TRP A 88 -14.29 -1.67 -20.45
C TRP A 88 -14.67 -0.64 -21.53
N ASP A 89 -14.11 0.55 -21.38
CA ASP A 89 -14.37 1.72 -22.25
C ASP A 89 -15.79 2.30 -22.14
N GLY A 90 -16.66 1.74 -21.27
CA GLY A 90 -18.00 2.25 -20.98
C GLY A 90 -18.06 3.41 -19.96
N GLY A 91 -16.92 3.98 -19.55
CA GLY A 91 -16.86 5.12 -18.62
C GLY A 91 -17.05 4.78 -17.15
N ILE A 92 -17.21 3.49 -16.79
CA ILE A 92 -17.41 3.05 -15.38
C ILE A 92 -16.20 3.42 -14.52
N GLY A 93 -14.98 3.16 -15.02
CA GLY A 93 -13.74 3.50 -14.33
C GLY A 93 -13.63 5.00 -14.02
N GLN A 94 -14.04 5.89 -14.93
CA GLN A 94 -14.05 7.34 -14.69
C GLN A 94 -14.95 7.73 -13.50
N ARG A 95 -16.14 7.12 -13.41
CA ARG A 95 -17.08 7.40 -12.31
C ARG A 95 -16.55 6.90 -10.96
N LEU A 96 -15.91 5.73 -10.95
CA LEU A 96 -15.27 5.19 -9.75
C LEU A 96 -14.07 6.04 -9.31
N VAL A 97 -13.29 6.60 -10.25
CA VAL A 97 -12.21 7.54 -9.94
C VAL A 97 -12.76 8.84 -9.38
N ALA A 98 -13.83 9.40 -10.00
CA ALA A 98 -14.49 10.60 -9.50
C ALA A 98 -14.92 10.43 -8.03
N ALA A 99 -15.62 9.33 -7.70
CA ALA A 99 -16.06 9.06 -6.34
C ALA A 99 -14.88 8.94 -5.34
N ALA A 100 -13.77 8.31 -5.74
CA ALA A 100 -12.57 8.26 -4.90
C ALA A 100 -11.94 9.65 -4.73
N CYS A 101 -11.88 10.47 -5.77
CA CYS A 101 -11.38 11.85 -5.68
C CYS A 101 -12.24 12.70 -4.74
N ASP A 102 -13.56 12.64 -4.90
CA ASP A 102 -14.52 13.37 -4.04
C ASP A 102 -14.32 12.97 -2.56
N GLN A 103 -14.07 11.69 -2.30
CA GLN A 103 -13.83 11.20 -0.95
C GLN A 103 -12.49 11.70 -0.38
N LEU A 104 -11.41 11.69 -1.18
CA LEU A 104 -10.11 12.22 -0.76
C LEU A 104 -10.20 13.71 -0.45
N ASP A 105 -10.94 14.46 -1.27
CA ASP A 105 -11.18 15.90 -1.07
C ASP A 105 -12.05 16.13 0.19
N ALA A 106 -13.10 15.34 0.42
CA ALA A 106 -13.93 15.41 1.63
C ALA A 106 -13.14 15.07 2.91
N TRP A 107 -12.11 14.22 2.81
CA TRP A 107 -11.21 13.95 3.92
C TRP A 107 -10.15 15.02 4.17
N GLY A 108 -10.05 16.03 3.30
CA GLY A 108 -9.04 17.08 3.38
C GLY A 108 -7.63 16.55 3.09
N VAL A 109 -7.50 15.51 2.26
CA VAL A 109 -6.21 15.00 1.81
C VAL A 109 -5.47 16.08 1.02
N ARG A 110 -4.25 16.39 1.44
CA ARG A 110 -3.43 17.43 0.80
C ARG A 110 -2.54 16.87 -0.30
N HIS A 111 -2.19 15.60 -0.21
CA HIS A 111 -1.36 14.91 -1.20
C HIS A 111 -2.01 13.57 -1.55
N ALA A 112 -2.63 13.52 -2.70
CA ALA A 112 -3.30 12.32 -3.20
C ALA A 112 -2.43 11.60 -4.24
N GLY A 113 -2.54 10.27 -4.30
CA GLY A 113 -1.81 9.48 -5.28
C GLY A 113 -2.51 8.19 -5.68
N LEU A 114 -1.85 7.50 -6.57
CA LEU A 114 -2.18 6.14 -7.01
C LEU A 114 -0.95 5.47 -7.63
N PHE A 115 -0.97 4.16 -7.73
CA PHE A 115 -0.01 3.39 -8.53
C PHE A 115 -0.69 2.85 -9.78
N THR A 116 0.03 2.89 -10.93
CA THR A 116 -0.45 2.29 -12.17
C THR A 116 0.70 1.74 -13.02
N PHE A 117 0.37 0.93 -14.02
CA PHE A 117 1.34 0.39 -14.97
C PHE A 117 1.87 1.52 -15.87
N ALA A 118 3.19 1.70 -15.88
CA ALA A 118 3.84 2.81 -16.57
C ALA A 118 3.70 2.76 -18.11
N ASP A 119 3.52 1.57 -18.66
CA ASP A 119 3.32 1.31 -20.09
C ASP A 119 1.85 1.44 -20.54
N SER A 120 0.92 1.60 -19.60
CA SER A 120 -0.50 1.74 -19.92
C SER A 120 -0.90 3.19 -20.16
N ALA A 121 -0.74 3.66 -21.39
CA ALA A 121 -1.18 5.01 -21.80
C ALA A 121 -2.67 5.27 -21.47
N LYS A 122 -3.51 4.24 -21.55
CA LYS A 122 -4.94 4.31 -21.20
C LYS A 122 -5.15 4.70 -19.73
N HIS A 123 -4.45 4.03 -18.81
CA HIS A 123 -4.59 4.31 -17.37
C HIS A 123 -3.96 5.65 -17.00
N VAL A 124 -2.75 5.94 -17.49
CA VAL A 124 -2.10 7.25 -17.26
C VAL A 124 -3.00 8.38 -17.78
N GLY A 125 -3.58 8.23 -18.97
CA GLY A 125 -4.52 9.21 -19.54
C GLY A 125 -5.82 9.32 -18.75
N LEU A 126 -6.35 8.23 -18.20
CA LEU A 126 -7.53 8.24 -17.33
C LEU A 126 -7.28 9.11 -16.11
N TYR A 127 -6.22 8.83 -15.34
CA TYR A 127 -5.93 9.54 -14.09
C TYR A 127 -5.49 11.00 -14.33
N GLY A 128 -4.84 11.27 -15.46
CA GLY A 128 -4.48 12.63 -15.87
C GLY A 128 -5.70 13.56 -15.99
N ARG A 129 -6.86 13.06 -16.40
CA ARG A 129 -8.13 13.84 -16.45
C ARG A 129 -8.63 14.29 -15.07
N PHE A 130 -8.17 13.62 -14.00
CA PHE A 130 -8.51 13.97 -12.60
C PHE A 130 -7.39 14.75 -11.90
N GLY A 131 -6.43 15.28 -12.67
CA GLY A 131 -5.35 16.12 -12.16
C GLY A 131 -4.20 15.33 -11.53
N PHE A 132 -4.11 14.01 -11.75
CA PHE A 132 -2.95 13.22 -11.33
C PHE A 132 -1.85 13.29 -12.38
N HIS A 133 -0.62 13.50 -11.93
CA HIS A 133 0.56 13.62 -12.77
C HIS A 133 1.53 12.47 -12.49
N PRO A 134 2.05 11.76 -13.52
CA PRO A 134 3.05 10.72 -13.32
C PRO A 134 4.33 11.33 -12.75
N ARG A 135 4.80 10.76 -11.64
CA ARG A 135 6.02 11.21 -10.97
C ARG A 135 6.87 10.03 -10.57
N PHE A 136 7.97 9.85 -11.26
CA PHE A 136 8.93 8.77 -11.08
C PHE A 136 8.35 7.36 -11.22
N LEU A 137 9.17 6.48 -11.72
CA LEU A 137 8.89 5.05 -11.67
C LEU A 137 8.87 4.58 -10.21
N THR A 138 8.06 3.58 -9.96
CA THR A 138 7.98 2.92 -8.67
C THR A 138 8.22 1.44 -8.90
N ALA A 139 9.23 0.90 -8.24
CA ALA A 139 9.59 -0.51 -8.34
C ALA A 139 8.94 -1.30 -7.21
N ILE A 140 8.20 -2.35 -7.57
CA ILE A 140 7.81 -3.40 -6.63
C ILE A 140 8.91 -4.44 -6.69
N MET A 141 9.59 -4.65 -5.56
CA MET A 141 10.80 -5.43 -5.47
C MET A 141 10.63 -6.58 -4.49
N ALA A 142 11.25 -7.71 -4.79
CA ALA A 142 11.27 -8.89 -3.93
C ALA A 142 12.71 -9.33 -3.63
N ALA A 143 12.88 -9.91 -2.45
CA ALA A 143 14.09 -10.61 -2.04
C ALA A 143 13.73 -11.88 -1.25
N PRO A 144 14.59 -12.90 -1.17
CA PRO A 144 14.43 -13.97 -0.21
C PRO A 144 14.40 -13.40 1.21
N ALA A 145 13.53 -13.92 2.05
CA ALA A 145 13.56 -13.65 3.48
C ALA A 145 14.85 -14.27 4.04
N GLY A 146 15.83 -13.42 4.33
CA GLY A 146 17.12 -13.86 4.87
C GLY A 146 17.04 -14.17 6.36
N VAL A 147 18.07 -14.86 6.87
CA VAL A 147 18.30 -14.92 8.32
C VAL A 147 18.72 -13.52 8.77
N PRO A 148 18.12 -12.96 9.84
CA PRO A 148 18.52 -11.65 10.36
C PRO A 148 20.01 -11.63 10.67
N THR A 149 20.71 -10.61 10.19
CA THR A 149 22.17 -10.47 10.40
C THR A 149 22.49 -9.77 11.73
N THR A 150 21.49 -9.13 12.35
CA THR A 150 21.65 -8.40 13.60
C THR A 150 20.54 -8.73 14.60
N THR A 151 20.88 -8.79 15.91
CA THR A 151 19.91 -8.80 17.00
C THR A 151 19.25 -7.43 17.07
N SER A 152 18.05 -7.31 16.51
CA SER A 152 17.30 -6.06 16.50
C SER A 152 16.68 -5.77 17.88
N THR A 153 16.71 -4.51 18.31
CA THR A 153 15.94 -3.98 19.46
C THR A 153 14.48 -3.72 19.07
N ALA A 154 13.97 -4.41 18.06
CA ALA A 154 12.63 -4.23 17.56
C ALA A 154 11.59 -4.91 18.46
N SER A 155 10.44 -4.30 18.56
CA SER A 155 9.24 -4.88 19.18
C SER A 155 8.13 -4.98 18.15
N LEU A 156 7.19 -5.93 18.35
CA LEU A 156 6.01 -6.07 17.53
C LEU A 156 4.83 -5.35 18.19
N TYR A 157 4.07 -4.62 17.39
CA TYR A 157 2.90 -3.89 17.87
C TYR A 157 1.86 -4.82 18.53
N SER A 158 1.62 -6.01 17.94
CA SER A 158 0.69 -6.99 18.50
C SER A 158 1.08 -7.50 19.89
N ALA A 159 2.38 -7.57 20.19
CA ALA A 159 2.91 -8.02 21.47
C ALA A 159 2.85 -6.96 22.58
N LEU A 160 2.56 -5.69 22.23
CA LEU A 160 2.50 -4.61 23.20
C LEU A 160 1.22 -4.65 24.05
N LEU A 161 1.32 -4.26 25.31
CA LEU A 161 0.16 -3.97 26.15
C LEU A 161 -0.60 -2.75 25.61
N ALA A 162 -1.91 -2.66 25.88
CA ALA A 162 -2.79 -1.63 25.32
C ALA A 162 -2.26 -0.19 25.53
N VAL A 163 -1.73 0.12 26.72
CA VAL A 163 -1.13 1.44 27.00
C VAL A 163 0.07 1.69 26.10
N LYS A 164 0.92 0.70 25.91
CA LYS A 164 2.13 0.79 25.07
C LYS A 164 1.81 0.87 23.59
N ARG A 165 0.67 0.30 23.15
CA ARG A 165 0.20 0.47 21.76
C ARG A 165 -0.11 1.91 21.45
N GLN A 166 -0.79 2.63 22.35
CA GLN A 166 -1.10 4.05 22.14
C GLN A 166 0.18 4.92 22.09
N GLU A 167 1.18 4.62 22.95
CA GLU A 167 2.47 5.28 22.91
C GLU A 167 3.19 5.03 21.57
N ALA A 168 3.20 3.77 21.11
CA ALA A 168 3.80 3.37 19.84
C ALA A 168 3.10 4.03 18.63
N GLU A 169 1.78 4.08 18.63
CA GLU A 169 1.01 4.78 17.60
C GLU A 169 1.36 6.27 17.52
N ASN A 170 1.48 6.93 18.67
CA ASN A 170 1.88 8.34 18.73
C ASN A 170 3.31 8.53 18.22
N ALA A 171 4.24 7.64 18.58
CA ALA A 171 5.62 7.68 18.09
C ALA A 171 5.70 7.45 16.56
N CYS A 172 4.88 6.55 16.01
CA CYS A 172 4.75 6.35 14.56
C CYS A 172 4.25 7.63 13.86
N ARG A 173 3.21 8.27 14.42
CA ARG A 173 2.69 9.53 13.90
C ARG A 173 3.74 10.65 13.96
N GLU A 174 4.49 10.78 15.04
CA GLU A 174 5.58 11.76 15.15
C GLU A 174 6.64 11.55 14.08
N LEU A 175 7.01 10.28 13.81
CA LEU A 175 7.97 9.97 12.76
C LEU A 175 7.43 10.35 11.38
N THR A 176 6.17 10.02 11.08
CA THR A 176 5.59 10.34 9.77
C THR A 176 5.31 11.82 9.59
N GLU A 177 5.05 12.58 10.66
CA GLU A 177 4.97 14.05 10.63
C GLU A 177 6.29 14.70 10.19
N GLU A 178 7.45 14.10 10.54
CA GLU A 178 8.77 14.55 10.07
C GLU A 178 8.99 14.29 8.58
N LEU A 179 8.31 13.30 7.99
CA LEU A 179 8.38 13.00 6.56
C LEU A 179 7.48 13.91 5.73
N TYR A 180 6.26 14.12 6.20
CA TYR A 180 5.27 14.97 5.54
C TYR A 180 4.21 15.45 6.55
N PRO A 181 3.93 16.76 6.63
CA PRO A 181 3.03 17.33 7.62
C PRO A 181 1.62 16.70 7.59
N GLY A 182 1.18 16.15 8.71
CA GLY A 182 -0.11 15.50 8.87
C GLY A 182 -0.17 14.05 8.37
N PHE A 183 0.94 13.45 7.97
CA PHE A 183 1.01 12.05 7.56
C PHE A 183 0.78 11.12 8.77
N ASP A 184 -0.15 10.17 8.69
CA ASP A 184 -0.59 9.38 9.84
C ASP A 184 -1.05 7.97 9.42
N LEU A 185 -0.30 6.97 9.85
CA LEU A 185 -0.58 5.55 9.57
C LEU A 185 -1.26 4.80 10.71
N ARG A 186 -1.68 5.46 11.78
CA ARG A 186 -2.29 4.77 12.94
C ARG A 186 -3.50 3.91 12.55
N GLY A 187 -4.32 4.38 11.60
CA GLY A 187 -5.45 3.59 11.09
C GLY A 187 -5.01 2.29 10.43
N GLU A 188 -3.93 2.33 9.62
CA GLU A 188 -3.35 1.14 8.99
C GLU A 188 -2.81 0.16 10.04
N ILE A 189 -1.99 0.66 11.00
CA ILE A 189 -1.40 -0.14 12.08
C ILE A 189 -2.48 -0.89 12.87
N ARG A 190 -3.52 -0.17 13.29
CA ARG A 190 -4.65 -0.78 14.02
C ARG A 190 -5.40 -1.81 13.19
N THR A 191 -5.63 -1.53 11.91
CA THR A 191 -6.36 -2.44 11.01
C THR A 191 -5.59 -3.74 10.80
N VAL A 192 -4.28 -3.67 10.54
CA VAL A 192 -3.43 -4.86 10.37
C VAL A 192 -3.48 -5.75 11.61
N ALA A 193 -3.32 -5.16 12.80
CA ALA A 193 -3.38 -5.91 14.05
C ALA A 193 -4.78 -6.47 14.35
N ALA A 194 -5.84 -5.67 14.19
CA ALA A 194 -7.20 -6.09 14.52
C ALA A 194 -7.75 -7.18 13.59
N ARG A 195 -7.25 -7.25 12.36
CA ARG A 195 -7.68 -8.23 11.35
C ARG A 195 -6.70 -9.38 11.14
N ALA A 196 -5.61 -9.40 11.91
CA ALA A 196 -4.54 -10.39 11.79
C ALA A 196 -4.00 -10.51 10.34
N LEU A 197 -3.86 -9.37 9.64
CA LEU A 197 -3.32 -9.33 8.28
C LEU A 197 -1.80 -9.43 8.26
N GLY A 198 -1.17 -9.30 9.41
CA GLY A 198 0.26 -9.22 9.63
C GLY A 198 0.59 -8.54 10.95
N ASP A 199 1.68 -7.78 11.01
CA ASP A 199 2.05 -7.00 12.20
C ASP A 199 2.83 -5.73 11.84
N THR A 200 3.06 -4.87 12.83
CA THR A 200 3.92 -3.71 12.70
C THR A 200 5.19 -3.90 13.51
N ALA A 201 6.32 -3.89 12.83
CA ALA A 201 7.65 -3.87 13.45
C ALA A 201 8.00 -2.44 13.87
N LEU A 202 8.49 -2.29 15.11
CA LEU A 202 8.84 -1.00 15.72
C LEU A 202 10.32 -1.06 16.13
N LEU A 203 11.14 -0.24 15.50
CA LEU A 203 12.57 -0.12 15.79
C LEU A 203 12.80 1.07 16.73
N TRP A 204 13.37 0.82 17.91
CA TRP A 204 13.66 1.84 18.91
C TRP A 204 15.17 2.12 18.98
N ASP A 205 15.55 3.36 19.21
CA ASP A 205 16.93 3.72 19.50
C ASP A 205 17.28 3.53 20.99
N GLN A 206 18.53 3.81 21.34
CA GLN A 206 19.03 3.67 22.70
C GLN A 206 18.36 4.64 23.70
N GLU A 207 17.77 5.72 23.21
CA GLU A 207 17.04 6.72 24.00
C GLU A 207 15.55 6.41 24.12
N SER A 208 15.12 5.21 23.64
CA SER A 208 13.72 4.79 23.57
C SER A 208 12.84 5.68 22.68
N ARG A 209 13.44 6.36 21.70
CA ARG A 209 12.72 7.06 20.64
C ARG A 209 12.53 6.12 19.46
N LEU A 210 11.36 6.19 18.80
CA LEU A 210 11.11 5.38 17.61
C LEU A 210 12.04 5.83 16.47
N ALA A 211 12.94 4.94 16.06
CA ALA A 211 13.92 5.16 15.01
C ALA A 211 13.36 4.81 13.61
N GLY A 212 12.41 3.87 13.57
CA GLY A 212 11.73 3.43 12.35
C GLY A 212 10.59 2.47 12.65
N PHE A 213 9.71 2.25 11.68
CA PHE A 213 8.68 1.21 11.76
C PHE A 213 8.32 0.67 10.37
N ALA A 214 7.76 -0.54 10.35
CA ALA A 214 7.27 -1.17 9.14
C ALA A 214 5.93 -1.85 9.39
N VAL A 215 4.93 -1.55 8.57
CA VAL A 215 3.63 -2.25 8.53
C VAL A 215 3.75 -3.38 7.53
N CYS A 216 3.69 -4.61 7.98
CA CYS A 216 3.88 -5.81 7.18
C CYS A 216 2.61 -6.63 7.10
N HIS A 217 2.32 -7.16 5.92
CA HIS A 217 1.26 -8.13 5.69
C HIS A 217 1.87 -9.49 5.36
N TRP A 218 1.17 -10.58 5.71
CA TRP A 218 1.51 -11.93 5.27
C TRP A 218 0.29 -12.84 5.28
N GLY A 219 0.36 -13.90 4.49
CA GLY A 219 -0.67 -14.92 4.41
C GLY A 219 -1.79 -14.61 3.41
N PRO A 220 -2.62 -15.62 3.09
CA PRO A 220 -3.57 -15.58 1.97
C PRO A 220 -4.77 -14.64 2.17
N ALA A 221 -5.03 -14.17 3.38
CA ALA A 221 -6.11 -13.21 3.68
C ALA A 221 -5.61 -11.75 3.66
N SER A 222 -4.43 -11.51 3.11
CA SER A 222 -3.78 -10.19 3.08
C SER A 222 -3.36 -9.79 1.66
N GLU A 223 -2.85 -8.57 1.53
CA GLU A 223 -2.30 -8.07 0.27
C GLU A 223 -0.93 -8.69 -0.09
N ALA A 224 -0.38 -9.55 0.77
CA ALA A 224 0.89 -10.24 0.54
C ALA A 224 0.74 -11.51 -0.30
N GLY A 225 -0.37 -12.24 -0.13
CA GLY A 225 -0.55 -13.56 -0.71
C GLY A 225 0.29 -14.65 -0.02
N GLU A 226 0.31 -15.84 -0.62
CA GLU A 226 1.07 -16.97 -0.10
C GLU A 226 2.58 -16.77 -0.30
N GLY A 227 3.36 -17.20 0.71
CA GLY A 227 4.81 -17.22 0.63
C GLY A 227 5.52 -15.87 0.61
N CYS A 228 4.81 -14.78 0.91
CA CYS A 228 5.37 -13.45 0.95
C CYS A 228 5.05 -12.70 2.26
N CYS A 229 6.04 -11.95 2.75
CA CYS A 229 5.83 -10.84 3.67
C CYS A 229 5.90 -9.53 2.88
N TYR A 230 4.78 -8.84 2.74
CA TYR A 230 4.70 -7.56 2.05
C TYR A 230 4.85 -6.41 3.03
N ILE A 231 5.90 -5.62 2.86
CA ILE A 231 6.07 -4.34 3.56
C ILE A 231 5.17 -3.31 2.85
N LYS A 232 3.99 -3.09 3.39
CA LYS A 232 3.02 -2.14 2.85
C LYS A 232 3.47 -0.70 3.04
N PHE A 233 4.12 -0.44 4.18
CA PHE A 233 4.77 0.81 4.49
C PHE A 233 5.97 0.56 5.40
N ALA A 234 7.07 1.23 5.15
CA ALA A 234 8.16 1.34 6.12
C ALA A 234 8.81 2.70 6.02
N ALA A 235 9.26 3.22 7.17
CA ALA A 235 10.01 4.47 7.22
C ALA A 235 10.95 4.49 8.41
N VAL A 236 12.04 5.24 8.26
CA VAL A 236 12.92 5.58 9.37
C VAL A 236 13.02 7.09 9.52
N ARG A 237 13.37 7.56 10.72
CA ARG A 237 13.63 8.98 10.95
C ARG A 237 14.69 9.50 9.99
N PRO A 238 14.42 10.62 9.32
CA PRO A 238 15.38 11.25 8.40
C PRO A 238 16.62 11.78 9.14
N GLY A 239 17.63 12.14 8.38
CA GLY A 239 18.87 12.75 8.88
C GLY A 239 20.00 11.77 9.13
N THR A 240 21.00 12.18 9.92
CA THR A 240 22.22 11.38 10.15
C THR A 240 21.90 9.99 10.66
N GLY A 241 22.52 8.95 10.06
CA GLY A 241 22.30 7.54 10.39
C GLY A 241 20.99 6.94 9.85
N ALA A 242 20.26 7.63 8.94
CA ALA A 242 19.04 7.09 8.36
C ALA A 242 19.28 5.80 7.58
N GLU A 243 20.40 5.67 6.88
CA GLU A 243 20.78 4.46 6.14
C GLU A 243 20.98 3.25 7.08
N ASP A 244 21.67 3.45 8.21
CA ASP A 244 21.87 2.39 9.21
C ASP A 244 20.54 1.96 9.84
N ARG A 245 19.68 2.93 10.18
CA ARG A 245 18.32 2.64 10.68
C ARG A 245 17.48 1.88 9.66
N PHE A 246 17.60 2.25 8.39
CA PHE A 246 16.88 1.56 7.32
C PHE A 246 17.39 0.13 7.13
N SER A 247 18.70 -0.07 7.20
CA SER A 247 19.31 -1.39 7.19
C SER A 247 18.77 -2.27 8.32
N ALA A 248 18.78 -1.75 9.56
CA ALA A 248 18.26 -2.45 10.74
C ALA A 248 16.75 -2.75 10.62
N LEU A 249 15.96 -1.82 10.04
CA LEU A 249 14.53 -2.05 9.83
C LEU A 249 14.27 -3.15 8.80
N LEU A 250 15.03 -3.20 7.69
CA LEU A 250 14.93 -4.28 6.71
C LEU A 250 15.33 -5.63 7.30
N ASP A 251 16.38 -5.68 8.16
CA ASP A 251 16.76 -6.90 8.89
C ASP A 251 15.64 -7.36 9.83
N THR A 252 14.97 -6.42 10.49
CA THR A 252 13.80 -6.71 11.34
C THR A 252 12.66 -7.30 10.51
N CYS A 253 12.36 -6.72 9.34
CA CYS A 253 11.33 -7.26 8.44
C CYS A 253 11.70 -8.66 7.91
N ALA A 254 13.00 -8.90 7.63
CA ALA A 254 13.49 -10.22 7.23
C ALA A 254 13.28 -11.27 8.32
N GLY A 255 13.60 -10.91 9.59
CA GLY A 255 13.33 -11.76 10.74
C GLY A 255 11.85 -12.07 10.91
N LEU A 256 11.01 -11.03 10.85
CA LEU A 256 9.55 -11.16 10.95
C LEU A 256 8.98 -12.07 9.86
N ALA A 257 9.47 -11.94 8.62
CA ALA A 257 9.08 -12.83 7.52
C ALA A 257 9.47 -14.29 7.82
N GLY A 258 10.69 -14.52 8.31
CA GLY A 258 11.16 -15.84 8.71
C GLY A 258 10.32 -16.45 9.84
N ASP A 259 10.02 -15.71 10.89
CA ASP A 259 9.19 -16.13 12.02
C ASP A 259 7.75 -16.45 11.58
N ALA A 260 7.23 -15.73 10.58
CA ALA A 260 5.93 -15.99 9.95
C ALA A 260 5.97 -17.13 8.91
N GLY A 261 7.13 -17.75 8.67
CA GLY A 261 7.30 -18.82 7.68
C GLY A 261 7.23 -18.36 6.22
N MET A 262 7.45 -17.06 5.97
CA MET A 262 7.42 -16.50 4.63
C MET A 262 8.81 -16.54 3.98
N PRO A 263 8.98 -17.24 2.84
CA PRO A 263 10.29 -17.36 2.17
C PRO A 263 10.74 -16.07 1.46
N ASN A 264 9.83 -15.14 1.20
CA ASN A 264 10.12 -13.91 0.45
C ASN A 264 9.63 -12.67 1.17
N ILE A 265 10.34 -11.55 0.94
CA ILE A 265 9.90 -10.19 1.29
C ILE A 265 9.59 -9.43 0.01
N LEU A 266 8.49 -8.70 0.02
CA LEU A 266 8.05 -7.82 -1.05
C LEU A 266 7.91 -6.40 -0.52
N ALA A 267 8.39 -5.41 -1.27
CA ALA A 267 8.22 -4.00 -0.93
C ALA A 267 8.21 -3.12 -2.18
N GLY A 268 7.50 -2.00 -2.11
CA GLY A 268 7.55 -0.98 -3.14
C GLY A 268 8.43 0.20 -2.77
N VAL A 269 9.10 0.79 -3.76
CA VAL A 269 9.88 2.01 -3.58
C VAL A 269 9.75 2.93 -4.78
N ASN A 270 9.38 4.19 -4.53
CA ASN A 270 9.42 5.23 -5.55
C ASN A 270 10.88 5.62 -5.82
N LEU A 271 11.29 5.65 -7.09
CA LEU A 271 12.69 5.87 -7.49
C LEU A 271 13.21 7.30 -7.20
N ALA A 272 12.32 8.23 -6.83
CA ALA A 272 12.76 9.52 -6.29
C ALA A 272 13.46 9.39 -4.92
N ARG A 273 13.27 8.27 -4.23
CA ARG A 273 13.97 7.89 -2.99
C ARG A 273 15.19 7.04 -3.37
N GLU A 274 16.10 7.67 -4.10
CA GLU A 274 17.21 6.99 -4.78
C GLU A 274 18.08 6.17 -3.83
N GLU A 275 18.37 6.70 -2.64
CA GLU A 275 19.20 6.04 -1.64
C GLU A 275 18.52 4.77 -1.11
N ALA A 276 17.21 4.83 -0.82
CA ALA A 276 16.43 3.66 -0.40
C ALA A 276 16.41 2.58 -1.49
N TYR A 277 16.18 2.97 -2.75
CA TYR A 277 16.19 2.04 -3.88
C TYR A 277 17.56 1.37 -4.07
N ARG A 278 18.65 2.15 -4.05
CA ARG A 278 20.01 1.59 -4.17
C ARG A 278 20.33 0.66 -3.01
N HIS A 279 19.92 1.02 -1.80
CA HIS A 279 20.14 0.18 -0.62
C HIS A 279 19.40 -1.15 -0.74
N MET A 280 18.15 -1.15 -1.21
CA MET A 280 17.41 -2.39 -1.49
C MET A 280 18.11 -3.26 -2.53
N LEU A 281 18.60 -2.67 -3.64
CA LEU A 281 19.36 -3.41 -4.66
C LEU A 281 20.60 -4.07 -4.06
N ALA A 282 21.38 -3.35 -3.25
CA ALA A 282 22.57 -3.85 -2.57
C ALA A 282 22.25 -5.03 -1.62
N ARG A 283 21.05 -5.04 -1.03
CA ARG A 283 20.54 -6.13 -0.16
C ARG A 283 19.89 -7.28 -0.93
N GLY A 284 20.01 -7.31 -2.25
CA GLY A 284 19.55 -8.42 -3.07
C GLY A 284 18.11 -8.33 -3.56
N PHE A 285 17.39 -7.27 -3.26
CA PHE A 285 16.07 -7.07 -3.84
C PHE A 285 16.16 -6.94 -5.37
N ARG A 286 15.18 -7.50 -6.07
CA ARG A 286 15.06 -7.41 -7.54
C ARG A 286 13.66 -6.90 -7.89
N THR A 287 13.60 -6.02 -8.89
CA THR A 287 12.33 -5.49 -9.39
C THR A 287 11.53 -6.60 -10.07
N MET A 288 10.31 -6.79 -9.61
CA MET A 288 9.32 -7.74 -10.17
C MET A 288 8.32 -7.04 -11.08
N ILE A 289 7.85 -5.88 -10.64
CA ILE A 289 6.90 -5.04 -11.40
C ILE A 289 7.41 -3.61 -11.35
N GLN A 290 7.35 -2.93 -12.47
CA GLN A 290 7.65 -1.52 -12.56
C GLN A 290 6.41 -0.75 -13.02
N GLY A 291 5.98 0.18 -12.20
CA GLY A 291 4.89 1.07 -12.52
C GLY A 291 5.27 2.53 -12.32
N VAL A 292 4.28 3.37 -12.24
CA VAL A 292 4.45 4.80 -11.95
C VAL A 292 3.45 5.20 -10.88
N THR A 293 3.91 5.91 -9.87
CA THR A 293 3.01 6.63 -8.98
C THR A 293 2.61 7.96 -9.61
N MET A 294 1.32 8.26 -9.55
CA MET A 294 0.78 9.52 -10.04
C MET A 294 0.29 10.35 -8.85
N HIS A 295 0.62 11.64 -8.85
CA HIS A 295 0.42 12.54 -7.71
C HIS A 295 -0.53 13.69 -8.05
N ARG A 296 -1.36 14.07 -7.10
CA ARG A 296 -2.19 15.26 -7.10
C ARG A 296 -2.06 15.97 -5.74
N PRO A 297 -1.52 17.19 -5.66
CA PRO A 297 -1.02 18.03 -6.73
C PRO A 297 0.26 17.45 -7.39
N ASN A 298 0.73 18.10 -8.49
CA ASN A 298 1.97 17.72 -9.17
C ASN A 298 3.21 18.13 -8.36
N GLU A 299 3.37 17.52 -7.20
CA GLU A 299 4.44 17.76 -6.23
C GLU A 299 5.05 16.44 -5.76
N PRO A 300 6.28 16.39 -5.29
CA PRO A 300 6.93 15.15 -4.86
C PRO A 300 6.32 14.56 -3.59
N GLY A 301 5.62 15.35 -2.76
CA GLY A 301 5.21 14.91 -1.42
C GLY A 301 6.43 14.53 -0.57
N TYR A 302 6.41 13.32 -0.05
CA TYR A 302 7.56 12.73 0.66
C TYR A 302 8.43 11.80 -0.23
N SER A 303 8.25 11.85 -1.56
CA SER A 303 9.11 11.13 -2.50
C SER A 303 10.28 12.01 -2.91
N ALA A 304 11.34 12.02 -2.09
CA ALA A 304 12.52 12.90 -2.25
C ALA A 304 13.80 12.13 -1.88
N PRO A 305 14.96 12.54 -2.43
CA PRO A 305 16.27 12.04 -2.02
C PRO A 305 16.50 12.19 -0.51
N GLY A 306 17.26 11.25 0.08
CA GLY A 306 17.57 11.24 1.51
C GLY A 306 16.47 10.71 2.41
N LEU A 307 15.27 10.41 1.89
CA LEU A 307 14.19 9.78 2.62
C LEU A 307 14.17 8.27 2.38
N PHE A 308 14.26 7.52 3.47
CA PHE A 308 14.18 6.06 3.46
C PHE A 308 12.77 5.63 3.83
N VAL A 309 11.92 5.59 2.82
CA VAL A 309 10.51 5.19 2.92
C VAL A 309 10.19 4.14 1.86
N LEU A 310 9.47 3.11 2.25
CA LEU A 310 8.93 2.09 1.36
C LEU A 310 7.41 2.18 1.35
N ASP A 311 6.87 2.33 0.18
CA ASP A 311 5.45 2.19 -0.16
C ASP A 311 5.30 2.16 -1.69
N ASP A 312 4.15 1.74 -2.17
CA ASP A 312 3.85 1.74 -3.61
C ASP A 312 2.43 2.21 -3.95
N TRP A 313 1.56 2.49 -2.97
CA TRP A 313 0.17 2.95 -3.13
C TRP A 313 -0.71 2.05 -4.01
N ARG A 314 -0.41 0.76 -4.08
CA ARG A 314 -1.25 -0.21 -4.79
C ARG A 314 -2.47 -0.69 -4.00
#